data_f710c5badcd04adde0d9955c8f71531a
#
_entry.id   f710c5badcd04adde0d9955c8f71531a
#
_cell.length_a   1.000
_cell.length_b   1.000
_cell.length_c   1.000
_cell.angle_alpha   90.00
_cell.angle_beta   90.00
_cell.angle_gamma   90.00
#
_symmetry.space_group_name_H-M   'P 1'
#
loop_
_entity.id
_entity.type
_entity.pdbx_description
1 polymer ?
#
loop_
_entity_poly.entity_id
_entity_poly.type
_entity_poly.pdbx_seq_one_letter_code
_entity_poly.pdbx_strand_id
1 'polypeptide(L)'
;SSRFQVLAAEVRQMPGTATERLSHLIHGHLQILTEDPHQARTFLNEIRFLPESERKEAVEMFDRYQQTFREVIQQGCTSGEFQSEIDVALAANLVLSLLNGTTRWFSPHGTLGVSSLGDEIHQLLTTGLASSAEVSLS
;
A
#
# COMPACT_ATOMS: atom_id res chain seq x y z
N SER A 1 -2.26 -13.79 2.41
CA SER A 1 -3.40 -14.55 2.15
C SER A 1 -3.97 -14.27 0.77
N SER A 2 -4.97 -15.04 0.43
CA SER A 2 -5.57 -15.00 -0.90
C SER A 2 -6.18 -13.64 -1.28
N ARG A 3 -6.70 -12.88 -0.32
CA ARG A 3 -7.34 -11.58 -0.62
C ARG A 3 -6.34 -10.54 -1.08
N PHE A 4 -5.19 -10.45 -0.44
CA PHE A 4 -4.12 -9.57 -0.90
C PHE A 4 -3.59 -10.01 -2.27
N GLN A 5 -3.49 -11.31 -2.49
CA GLN A 5 -3.06 -11.84 -3.79
C GLN A 5 -4.06 -11.51 -4.90
N VAL A 6 -5.37 -11.58 -4.61
CA VAL A 6 -6.41 -11.19 -5.56
C VAL A 6 -6.30 -9.69 -5.90
N LEU A 7 -6.12 -8.86 -4.88
CA LEU A 7 -5.94 -7.42 -5.07
C LEU A 7 -4.71 -7.13 -5.94
N ALA A 8 -3.58 -7.78 -5.66
CA ALA A 8 -2.37 -7.61 -6.45
C ALA A 8 -2.59 -8.01 -7.92
N ALA A 9 -3.28 -9.13 -8.16
CA ALA A 9 -3.58 -9.58 -9.51
C ALA A 9 -4.49 -8.61 -10.25
N GLU A 10 -5.50 -8.06 -9.57
CA GLU A 10 -6.38 -7.05 -10.14
C GLU A 10 -5.60 -5.82 -10.60
N VAL A 11 -4.72 -5.32 -9.74
CA VAL A 11 -3.94 -4.13 -10.05
C VAL A 11 -2.97 -4.38 -11.20
N ARG A 12 -2.35 -5.55 -11.26
CA ARG A 12 -1.43 -5.89 -12.35
C ARG A 12 -2.12 -5.92 -13.71
N GLN A 13 -3.39 -6.29 -13.76
CA GLN A 13 -4.16 -6.35 -15.00
C GLN A 13 -4.95 -5.08 -15.29
N MET A 14 -5.01 -4.18 -14.32
CA MET A 14 -5.79 -2.95 -14.42
C MET A 14 -5.11 -1.94 -15.34
N PRO A 15 -5.83 -1.38 -16.33
CA PRO A 15 -5.31 -0.26 -17.10
C PRO A 15 -5.34 1.00 -16.24
N GLY A 16 -4.65 2.03 -16.70
CA GLY A 16 -4.70 3.33 -16.06
C GLY A 16 -3.33 3.84 -15.65
N THR A 17 -3.33 5.03 -15.08
CA THR A 17 -2.11 5.70 -14.63
C THR A 17 -1.59 5.05 -13.34
N ALA A 18 -0.34 5.32 -13.02
CA ALA A 18 0.24 4.88 -11.75
C ALA A 18 -0.55 5.45 -10.56
N THR A 19 -0.98 6.71 -10.68
CA THR A 19 -1.78 7.36 -9.64
C THR A 19 -3.11 6.63 -9.41
N GLU A 20 -3.80 6.25 -10.47
CA GLU A 20 -5.05 5.50 -10.39
C GLU A 20 -4.85 4.10 -9.82
N ARG A 21 -3.81 3.41 -10.28
CA ARG A 21 -3.51 2.05 -9.83
C ARG A 21 -3.06 2.04 -8.37
N LEU A 22 -2.32 3.05 -7.94
CA LEU A 22 -1.93 3.20 -6.54
C LEU A 22 -3.15 3.43 -5.65
N SER A 23 -4.11 4.24 -6.12
CA SER A 23 -5.37 4.44 -5.40
C SER A 23 -6.11 3.13 -5.18
N HIS A 24 -6.18 2.29 -6.20
CA HIS A 24 -6.84 0.99 -6.10
C HIS A 24 -6.15 0.08 -5.08
N LEU A 25 -4.82 0.07 -5.08
CA LEU A 25 -4.04 -0.69 -4.07
C LEU A 25 -4.31 -0.19 -2.66
N ILE A 26 -4.28 1.11 -2.46
CA ILE A 26 -4.47 1.73 -1.13
C ILE A 26 -5.86 1.40 -0.60
N HIS A 27 -6.90 1.66 -1.39
CA HIS A 27 -8.28 1.42 -0.97
C HIS A 27 -8.55 -0.06 -0.72
N GLY A 28 -8.09 -0.92 -1.61
CA GLY A 28 -8.26 -2.37 -1.46
C GLY A 28 -7.54 -2.92 -0.25
N HIS A 29 -6.32 -2.45 0.00
CA HIS A 29 -5.54 -2.86 1.17
C HIS A 29 -6.24 -2.47 2.48
N LEU A 30 -6.68 -1.22 2.58
CA LEU A 30 -7.40 -0.75 3.76
C LEU A 30 -8.72 -1.50 3.96
N GLN A 31 -9.43 -1.80 2.88
CA GLN A 31 -10.67 -2.57 2.96
C GLN A 31 -10.42 -3.94 3.57
N ILE A 32 -9.36 -4.63 3.14
CA ILE A 32 -9.01 -5.94 3.69
C ILE A 32 -8.67 -5.84 5.18
N LEU A 33 -7.86 -4.84 5.56
CA LEU A 33 -7.47 -4.66 6.97
C LEU A 33 -8.65 -4.35 7.87
N THR A 34 -9.63 -3.59 7.37
CA THR A 34 -10.74 -3.13 8.20
C THR A 34 -11.90 -4.12 8.28
N GLU A 35 -11.90 -5.17 7.48
CA GLU A 35 -12.94 -6.21 7.58
C GLU A 35 -12.85 -6.99 8.89
N ASP A 36 -11.64 -7.26 9.36
CA ASP A 36 -11.39 -7.85 10.67
C ASP A 36 -10.15 -7.18 11.27
N PRO A 37 -10.32 -6.00 11.88
CA PRO A 37 -9.19 -5.21 12.37
C PRO A 37 -8.39 -5.95 13.46
N HIS A 38 -9.07 -6.73 14.28
CA HIS A 38 -8.40 -7.46 15.36
C HIS A 38 -7.49 -8.54 14.77
N GLN A 39 -8.00 -9.32 13.82
CA GLN A 39 -7.23 -10.37 13.17
C GLN A 39 -6.02 -9.79 12.43
N ALA A 40 -6.22 -8.69 11.70
CA ALA A 40 -5.15 -8.02 10.99
C ALA A 40 -4.04 -7.56 11.93
N ARG A 41 -4.41 -6.90 13.02
CA ARG A 41 -3.45 -6.42 14.02
C ARG A 41 -2.70 -7.57 14.69
N THR A 42 -3.42 -8.63 15.07
CA THR A 42 -2.83 -9.82 15.68
C THR A 42 -1.79 -10.45 14.73
N PHE A 43 -2.16 -10.65 13.47
CA PHE A 43 -1.25 -11.22 12.49
C PHE A 43 0.01 -10.37 12.32
N LEU A 44 -0.14 -9.05 12.17
CA LEU A 44 1.00 -8.14 11.98
C LEU A 44 1.93 -8.12 13.19
N ASN A 45 1.37 -8.26 14.40
CA ASN A 45 2.17 -8.27 15.63
C ASN A 45 2.86 -9.61 15.89
N GLU A 46 2.28 -10.71 15.45
CA GLU A 46 2.75 -12.05 15.81
C GLU A 46 3.59 -12.75 14.75
N ILE A 47 3.66 -12.19 13.54
CA ILE A 47 4.40 -12.83 12.45
C ILE A 47 5.84 -13.15 12.83
N ARG A 48 6.50 -12.27 13.58
CA ARG A 48 7.90 -12.45 14.01
C ARG A 48 8.08 -13.63 14.96
N PHE A 49 7.01 -14.10 15.59
CA PHE A 49 7.04 -15.21 16.56
C PHE A 49 6.67 -16.55 15.93
N LEU A 50 6.37 -16.59 14.64
CA LEU A 50 6.07 -17.84 13.96
C LEU A 50 7.30 -18.75 13.91
N PRO A 51 7.10 -20.07 13.87
CA PRO A 51 8.20 -20.99 13.59
C PRO A 51 8.92 -20.60 12.29
N GLU A 52 10.22 -20.92 12.19
CA GLU A 52 11.07 -20.45 11.10
C GLU A 52 10.50 -20.75 9.72
N SER A 53 9.99 -21.95 9.49
CA SER A 53 9.45 -22.33 8.17
C SER A 53 8.19 -21.52 7.83
N GLU A 54 7.29 -21.34 8.78
CA GLU A 54 6.07 -20.56 8.59
C GLU A 54 6.38 -19.08 8.42
N ARG A 55 7.33 -18.56 9.19
CA ARG A 55 7.77 -17.17 9.09
C ARG A 55 8.39 -16.89 7.74
N LYS A 56 9.23 -17.80 7.25
CA LYS A 56 9.86 -17.66 5.93
C LYS A 56 8.81 -17.61 4.83
N GLU A 57 7.82 -18.49 4.88
CA GLU A 57 6.74 -18.52 3.91
C GLU A 57 5.94 -17.21 3.94
N ALA A 58 5.61 -16.71 5.15
CA ALA A 58 4.89 -15.45 5.31
C ALA A 58 5.69 -14.27 4.76
N VAL A 59 7.00 -14.21 5.03
CA VAL A 59 7.87 -13.17 4.51
C VAL A 59 7.91 -13.20 2.98
N GLU A 60 8.02 -14.37 2.39
CA GLU A 60 8.01 -14.52 0.93
C GLU A 60 6.69 -14.02 0.31
N MET A 61 5.57 -14.30 0.97
CA MET A 61 4.27 -13.79 0.53
C MET A 61 4.20 -12.26 0.62
N PHE A 62 4.69 -11.68 1.71
CA PHE A 62 4.78 -10.24 1.87
C PHE A 62 5.66 -9.61 0.79
N ASP A 63 6.80 -10.21 0.50
CA ASP A 63 7.72 -9.70 -0.53
C ASP A 63 7.05 -9.68 -1.91
N ARG A 64 6.32 -10.74 -2.25
CA ARG A 64 5.59 -10.80 -3.52
C ARG A 64 4.48 -9.73 -3.58
N TYR A 65 3.78 -9.53 -2.50
CA TYR A 65 2.74 -8.50 -2.42
C TYR A 65 3.35 -7.10 -2.52
N GLN A 66 4.43 -6.85 -1.78
CA GLN A 66 5.16 -5.59 -1.83
C GLN A 66 5.65 -5.28 -3.25
N GLN A 67 6.02 -6.31 -4.01
CA GLN A 67 6.47 -6.13 -5.38
C GLN A 67 5.41 -5.44 -6.24
N THR A 68 4.15 -5.66 -5.99
CA THR A 68 3.06 -4.97 -6.70
C THR A 68 3.12 -3.46 -6.46
N PHE A 69 3.36 -3.05 -5.22
CA PHE A 69 3.54 -1.62 -4.90
C PHE A 69 4.76 -1.05 -5.62
N ARG A 70 5.86 -1.78 -5.63
CA ARG A 70 7.09 -1.35 -6.35
C ARG A 70 6.81 -1.16 -7.84
N GLU A 71 6.09 -2.08 -8.45
CA GLU A 71 5.77 -2.00 -9.88
C GLU A 71 4.94 -0.76 -10.20
N VAL A 72 3.93 -0.47 -9.38
CA VAL A 72 3.09 0.71 -9.58
C VAL A 72 3.87 2.00 -9.37
N ILE A 73 4.68 2.06 -8.32
CA ILE A 73 5.51 3.24 -8.05
C ILE A 73 6.53 3.44 -9.17
N GLN A 74 7.16 2.34 -9.64
CA GLN A 74 8.09 2.41 -10.75
C GLN A 74 7.42 2.93 -12.02
N GLN A 75 6.19 2.50 -12.29
CA GLN A 75 5.41 3.02 -13.41
C GLN A 75 5.27 4.54 -13.32
N GLY A 76 4.97 5.04 -12.13
CA GLY A 76 4.83 6.48 -11.90
C GLY A 76 6.13 7.25 -12.10
N CYS A 77 7.25 6.67 -11.68
CA CYS A 77 8.56 7.26 -11.91
C CYS A 77 8.88 7.31 -13.41
N THR A 78 8.59 6.23 -14.12
CA THR A 78 8.88 6.13 -15.56
C THR A 78 7.97 7.06 -16.38
N SER A 79 6.71 7.20 -15.98
CA SER A 79 5.74 8.04 -16.70
C SER A 79 5.87 9.52 -16.38
N GLY A 80 6.64 9.89 -15.36
CA GLY A 80 6.78 11.27 -14.93
C GLY A 80 5.70 11.73 -13.94
N GLU A 81 4.77 10.87 -13.55
CA GLU A 81 3.79 11.20 -12.51
C GLU A 81 4.46 11.42 -11.15
N PHE A 82 5.47 10.60 -10.85
CA PHE A 82 6.22 10.65 -9.60
C PHE A 82 7.66 11.10 -9.87
N GLN A 83 8.34 11.55 -8.83
CA GLN A 83 9.75 11.95 -8.94
C GLN A 83 10.59 10.78 -9.46
N SER A 84 11.50 11.06 -10.41
CA SER A 84 12.28 10.02 -11.07
C SER A 84 13.34 9.37 -10.18
N GLU A 85 13.76 10.06 -9.13
CA GLU A 85 14.85 9.60 -8.25
C GLU A 85 14.37 8.95 -6.95
N ILE A 86 13.11 8.54 -6.89
CA ILE A 86 12.57 7.84 -5.73
C ILE A 86 13.24 6.47 -5.62
N ASP A 87 13.67 6.12 -4.41
CA ASP A 87 14.04 4.74 -4.08
C ASP A 87 12.75 3.93 -4.00
N VAL A 88 12.44 3.21 -5.05
CA VAL A 88 11.17 2.51 -5.23
C VAL A 88 10.96 1.45 -4.14
N ALA A 89 11.99 0.69 -3.81
CA ALA A 89 11.88 -0.35 -2.78
C ALA A 89 11.59 0.25 -1.41
N LEU A 90 12.28 1.33 -1.07
CA LEU A 90 12.04 2.03 0.20
C LEU A 90 10.65 2.68 0.22
N ALA A 91 10.27 3.32 -0.88
CA ALA A 91 8.94 3.94 -0.98
C ALA A 91 7.82 2.91 -0.78
N ALA A 92 7.92 1.74 -1.40
CA ALA A 92 6.95 0.68 -1.23
C ALA A 92 6.87 0.22 0.24
N ASN A 93 8.02 0.08 0.90
CA ASN A 93 8.09 -0.24 2.33
C ASN A 93 7.37 0.80 3.18
N LEU A 94 7.65 2.07 2.91
CA LEU A 94 7.05 3.18 3.66
C LEU A 94 5.54 3.23 3.47
N VAL A 95 5.07 3.05 2.25
CA VAL A 95 3.63 3.04 1.95
C VAL A 95 2.95 1.89 2.69
N LEU A 96 3.49 0.68 2.60
CA LEU A 96 2.91 -0.48 3.30
C LEU A 96 2.94 -0.30 4.82
N SER A 97 4.02 0.24 5.36
CA SER A 97 4.13 0.50 6.80
C SER A 97 3.08 1.50 7.26
N LEU A 98 2.84 2.53 6.47
CA LEU A 98 1.80 3.51 6.76
C LEU A 98 0.41 2.85 6.75
N LEU A 99 0.10 2.08 5.73
CA LEU A 99 -1.19 1.40 5.62
C LEU A 99 -1.40 0.42 6.76
N ASN A 100 -0.42 -0.43 7.04
CA ASN A 100 -0.51 -1.41 8.13
C ASN A 100 -0.56 -0.74 9.50
N GLY A 101 0.07 0.42 9.64
CA GLY A 101 0.04 1.20 10.86
C GLY A 101 -1.35 1.69 11.25
N THR A 102 -2.26 1.81 10.28
CA THR A 102 -3.64 2.23 10.57
C THR A 102 -4.37 1.25 11.49
N THR A 103 -3.95 0.00 11.53
CA THR A 103 -4.56 -1.02 12.40
C THR A 103 -4.44 -0.66 13.89
N ARG A 104 -3.51 0.21 14.25
CA ARG A 104 -3.29 0.63 15.64
C ARG A 104 -4.24 1.70 16.11
N TRP A 105 -4.73 2.56 15.20
CA TRP A 105 -5.47 3.75 15.62
C TRP A 105 -6.79 3.97 14.87
N PHE A 106 -6.95 3.40 13.68
CA PHE A 106 -8.17 3.61 12.89
C PHE A 106 -9.28 2.68 13.37
N SER A 107 -10.49 3.25 13.58
CA SER A 107 -11.71 2.49 13.89
C SER A 107 -12.67 2.59 12.72
N PRO A 108 -13.05 1.45 12.10
CA PRO A 108 -14.03 1.47 11.02
C PRO A 108 -15.43 1.88 11.49
N HIS A 109 -15.66 1.92 12.80
CA HIS A 109 -16.90 2.37 13.40
C HIS A 109 -16.85 3.82 13.89
N GLY A 110 -15.74 4.52 13.63
CA GLY A 110 -15.58 5.92 13.96
C GLY A 110 -16.25 6.83 12.94
N THR A 111 -16.04 8.15 13.10
CA THR A 111 -16.63 9.14 12.22
C THR A 111 -16.01 9.17 10.82
N LEU A 112 -14.74 8.81 10.71
CA LEU A 112 -14.05 8.72 9.42
C LEU A 112 -14.25 7.34 8.82
N GLY A 113 -14.83 7.27 7.61
CA GLY A 113 -14.99 6.00 6.90
C GLY A 113 -13.70 5.53 6.24
N VAL A 114 -13.62 4.24 5.92
CA VAL A 114 -12.44 3.63 5.31
C VAL A 114 -12.14 4.23 3.93
N SER A 115 -13.17 4.54 3.17
CA SER A 115 -13.00 5.16 1.85
C SER A 115 -12.36 6.54 1.96
N SER A 116 -12.83 7.34 2.91
CA SER A 116 -12.27 8.68 3.18
C SER A 116 -10.82 8.58 3.67
N LEU A 117 -10.52 7.60 4.52
CA LEU A 117 -9.15 7.35 4.96
C LEU A 117 -8.25 7.05 3.77
N GLY A 118 -8.71 6.18 2.86
CA GLY A 118 -7.96 5.85 1.66
C GLY A 118 -7.72 7.07 0.77
N ASP A 119 -8.72 7.92 0.60
CA ASP A 119 -8.60 9.15 -0.17
C ASP A 119 -7.55 10.09 0.42
N GLU A 120 -7.58 10.29 1.74
CA GLU A 120 -6.62 11.15 2.43
C GLU A 120 -5.19 10.62 2.33
N ILE A 121 -5.01 9.31 2.52
CA ILE A 121 -3.69 8.69 2.40
C ILE A 121 -3.18 8.82 0.96
N HIS A 122 -4.03 8.53 -0.01
CA HIS A 122 -3.66 8.63 -1.42
C HIS A 122 -3.24 10.05 -1.79
N GLN A 123 -4.01 11.03 -1.37
CA GLN A 123 -3.68 12.43 -1.63
C GLN A 123 -2.35 12.82 -1.00
N LEU A 124 -2.13 12.43 0.24
CA LEU A 124 -0.87 12.71 0.94
C LEU A 124 0.32 12.10 0.21
N LEU A 125 0.19 10.82 -0.18
CA LEU A 125 1.28 10.10 -0.84
C LEU A 125 1.55 10.65 -2.25
N THR A 126 0.53 10.90 -3.04
CA THR A 126 0.72 11.41 -4.40
C THR A 126 1.27 12.85 -4.41
N THR A 127 0.88 13.67 -3.44
CA THR A 127 1.46 15.00 -3.28
C THR A 127 2.95 14.90 -2.91
N GLY A 128 3.30 13.97 -2.00
CA GLY A 128 4.69 13.74 -1.64
C GLY A 128 5.52 13.09 -2.74
N LEU A 129 4.86 12.38 -3.68
CA LEU A 129 5.51 11.72 -4.82
C LEU A 129 5.55 12.61 -6.06
N ALA A 130 4.87 13.74 -6.05
CA ALA A 130 4.73 14.60 -7.22
C ALA A 130 6.08 14.97 -7.83
N SER A 131 6.09 15.12 -9.16
CA SER A 131 7.29 15.53 -9.89
C SER A 131 7.77 16.89 -9.41
N SER A 132 9.11 17.05 -9.30
CA SER A 132 9.72 18.33 -8.92
C SER A 132 9.36 19.45 -9.89
N ALA A 133 9.06 19.13 -11.15
CA ALA A 133 8.60 20.12 -12.12
C ALA A 133 7.25 20.73 -11.74
N GLU A 134 6.35 19.95 -11.13
CA GLU A 134 5.07 20.45 -10.61
C GLU A 134 5.28 21.31 -9.37
N VAL A 135 6.18 20.89 -8.49
CA VAL A 135 6.50 21.63 -7.26
C VAL A 135 7.10 22.99 -7.59
N SER A 136 7.97 23.06 -8.60
CA SER A 136 8.65 24.31 -8.96
C SER A 136 7.72 25.36 -9.55
N LEU A 137 6.54 25.00 -9.99
CA LEU A 137 5.54 25.92 -10.54
C LEU A 137 4.65 26.54 -9.46
N SER A 138 4.71 26.02 -8.28
CA SER A 138 3.96 26.54 -7.14
C SER A 138 4.80 27.52 -6.34
#